data_e223df998a91479c6f57e7aff93490a4
#
_entry.id   e223df998a91479c6f57e7aff93490a4
#
_cell.length_a   1.000
_cell.length_b   1.000
_cell.length_c   1.000
_cell.angle_alpha   90.00
_cell.angle_beta   90.00
_cell.angle_gamma   90.00
#
_symmetry.space_group_name_H-M   'P 1'
#
loop_
_entity.id
_entity.type
_entity.pdbx_description
1 polymer ?
#
loop_
_entity_poly.entity_id
_entity_poly.type
_entity_poly.pdbx_seq_one_letter_code
_entity_poly.pdbx_strand_id
1 'polypeptide(L)'
;YKACRHILLPKDYIRYCLTGQFATEVSDASGMNLLDVPRRQWSDEILNKLDIDPALLGRMYESVDVTGTVTAEAAALTGLAEGTPVVGGAGDNAAAAVGTGTVRYGKAFTTLGTSGVVSAHADSVSIDPAGRVHTFCSAVPGKWAVMSCTLAAGQSLRWLRDTCCAGEVAEAAKQGVDPYELMTALAEK
;
A
#
# COMPACT_ATOMS: atom_id res chain seq x y z
N TYR A 1 -4.44 -24.65 -5.52
CA TYR A 1 -3.27 -24.34 -6.34
C TYR A 1 -3.34 -25.02 -7.73
N LYS A 2 -3.57 -26.36 -7.80
CA LYS A 2 -3.59 -27.11 -9.08
C LYS A 2 -4.59 -26.60 -10.13
N ALA A 3 -5.68 -25.96 -9.71
CA ALA A 3 -6.68 -25.36 -10.58
C ALA A 3 -6.44 -23.86 -10.84
N CYS A 4 -5.44 -23.26 -10.17
CA CYS A 4 -5.10 -21.86 -10.34
C CYS A 4 -4.56 -21.62 -11.77
N ARG A 5 -5.00 -20.56 -12.41
CA ARG A 5 -4.53 -20.14 -13.73
C ARG A 5 -3.77 -18.82 -13.68
N HIS A 6 -4.17 -17.93 -12.78
CA HIS A 6 -3.53 -16.62 -12.60
C HIS A 6 -3.61 -16.21 -11.13
N ILE A 7 -2.61 -15.48 -10.68
CA ILE A 7 -2.55 -14.83 -9.36
C ILE A 7 -2.54 -13.32 -9.63
N LEU A 8 -3.53 -12.64 -9.10
CA LEU A 8 -3.70 -11.19 -9.24
C LEU A 8 -3.93 -10.57 -7.86
N LEU A 9 -3.40 -9.38 -7.66
CA LEU A 9 -3.80 -8.54 -6.55
C LEU A 9 -5.21 -7.96 -6.80
N PRO A 10 -5.95 -7.53 -5.77
CA PRO A 10 -7.32 -7.01 -5.94
C PRO A 10 -7.40 -5.89 -6.99
N LYS A 11 -6.48 -4.94 -6.97
CA LYS A 11 -6.37 -3.87 -7.96
C LYS A 11 -6.14 -4.41 -9.38
N ASP A 12 -5.27 -5.41 -9.51
CA ASP A 12 -4.95 -6.02 -10.79
C ASP A 12 -6.15 -6.76 -11.38
N TYR A 13 -6.98 -7.38 -10.52
CA TYR A 13 -8.22 -8.01 -10.96
C TYR A 13 -9.22 -6.98 -11.49
N ILE A 14 -9.38 -5.83 -10.84
CA ILE A 14 -10.23 -4.75 -11.36
C ILE A 14 -9.72 -4.25 -12.71
N ARG A 15 -8.41 -4.06 -12.83
CA ARG A 15 -7.78 -3.68 -14.10
C ARG A 15 -8.02 -4.75 -15.18
N TYR A 16 -7.90 -6.02 -14.84
CA TYR A 16 -8.23 -7.13 -15.74
C TYR A 16 -9.69 -7.06 -16.21
N CYS A 17 -10.64 -6.80 -15.32
CA CYS A 17 -12.05 -6.63 -15.69
C CYS A 17 -12.27 -5.47 -16.68
N LEU A 18 -11.46 -4.42 -16.60
CA LEU A 18 -11.53 -3.29 -17.52
C LEU A 18 -10.88 -3.55 -18.87
N THR A 19 -9.80 -4.34 -18.90
CA THR A 19 -8.90 -4.42 -20.06
C THR A 19 -8.75 -5.81 -20.67
N GLY A 20 -9.13 -6.86 -19.94
CA GLY A 20 -8.85 -8.24 -20.32
C GLY A 20 -7.37 -8.65 -20.25
N GLN A 21 -6.47 -7.78 -19.74
CA GLN A 21 -5.03 -8.02 -19.71
C GLN A 21 -4.54 -8.47 -18.33
N PHE A 22 -3.79 -9.57 -18.28
CA PHE A 22 -3.10 -10.03 -17.08
C PHE A 22 -1.81 -9.25 -16.90
N ALA A 23 -1.83 -8.33 -15.96
CA ALA A 23 -0.71 -7.46 -15.64
C ALA A 23 -0.65 -7.22 -14.14
N THR A 24 0.51 -6.82 -13.63
CA THR A 24 0.72 -6.31 -12.28
C THR A 24 1.69 -5.15 -12.34
N GLU A 25 1.90 -4.44 -11.24
CA GLU A 25 2.84 -3.34 -11.21
C GLU A 25 3.71 -3.35 -9.94
N VAL A 26 4.85 -2.71 -10.06
CA VAL A 26 5.97 -2.87 -9.12
C VAL A 26 5.66 -2.43 -7.69
N SER A 27 4.84 -1.39 -7.47
CA SER A 27 4.62 -0.85 -6.13
C SER A 27 3.78 -1.81 -5.29
N ASP A 28 2.69 -2.33 -5.84
CA ASP A 28 1.79 -3.26 -5.17
C ASP A 28 2.41 -4.68 -5.11
N ALA A 29 3.08 -5.12 -6.18
CA ALA A 29 3.81 -6.38 -6.22
C ALA A 29 4.95 -6.46 -5.19
N SER A 30 5.51 -5.31 -4.76
CA SER A 30 6.51 -5.26 -3.68
C SER A 30 5.98 -5.85 -2.37
N GLY A 31 4.67 -5.81 -2.13
CA GLY A 31 4.02 -6.39 -0.96
C GLY A 31 3.80 -7.91 -1.03
N MET A 32 3.97 -8.53 -2.19
CA MET A 32 3.71 -9.97 -2.39
C MET A 32 4.82 -10.88 -1.85
N ASN A 33 5.99 -10.33 -1.50
CA ASN A 33 7.21 -11.07 -1.14
C ASN A 33 7.75 -12.00 -2.27
N LEU A 34 7.34 -11.77 -3.50
CA LEU A 34 7.78 -12.51 -4.70
C LEU A 34 8.62 -11.65 -5.63
N LEU A 35 8.67 -10.33 -5.38
CA LEU A 35 9.39 -9.36 -6.21
C LEU A 35 10.85 -9.22 -5.77
N ASP A 36 11.77 -9.22 -6.71
CA ASP A 36 13.11 -8.66 -6.55
C ASP A 36 13.00 -7.12 -6.65
N VAL A 37 12.87 -6.47 -5.51
CA VAL A 37 12.64 -5.01 -5.42
C VAL A 37 13.74 -4.19 -6.09
N PRO A 38 15.03 -4.50 -5.93
CA PRO A 38 16.11 -3.86 -6.68
C PRO A 38 15.95 -3.95 -8.20
N ARG A 39 15.61 -5.14 -8.71
CA ARG A 39 15.49 -5.41 -10.15
C ARG A 39 14.11 -5.06 -10.71
N ARG A 40 13.12 -4.82 -9.84
CA ARG A 40 11.73 -4.51 -10.21
C ARG A 40 11.10 -5.60 -11.08
N GLN A 41 11.41 -6.86 -10.77
CA GLN A 41 10.97 -8.05 -11.51
C GLN A 41 10.66 -9.18 -10.53
N TRP A 42 9.93 -10.18 -10.97
CA TRP A 42 9.74 -11.39 -10.17
C TRP A 42 11.08 -12.02 -9.82
N SER A 43 11.21 -12.52 -8.60
CA SER A 43 12.41 -13.19 -8.11
C SER A 43 12.40 -14.66 -8.53
N ASP A 44 13.19 -15.01 -9.53
CA ASP A 44 13.34 -16.41 -9.95
C ASP A 44 13.80 -17.31 -8.79
N GLU A 45 14.66 -16.80 -7.91
CA GLU A 45 15.13 -17.54 -6.75
C GLU A 45 13.97 -17.90 -5.79
N ILE A 46 13.11 -16.94 -5.48
CA ILE A 46 11.97 -17.15 -4.58
C ILE A 46 10.94 -18.05 -5.24
N LEU A 47 10.60 -17.80 -6.50
CA LEU A 47 9.62 -18.59 -7.25
C LEU A 47 10.05 -20.07 -7.34
N ASN A 48 11.33 -20.31 -7.65
CA ASN A 48 11.88 -21.67 -7.72
C ASN A 48 11.88 -22.36 -6.35
N LYS A 49 12.23 -21.65 -5.27
CA LYS A 49 12.22 -22.21 -3.90
C LYS A 49 10.82 -22.57 -3.40
N LEU A 50 9.81 -21.82 -3.83
CA LEU A 50 8.41 -22.01 -3.43
C LEU A 50 7.62 -22.89 -4.41
N ASP A 51 8.25 -23.38 -5.49
CA ASP A 51 7.60 -24.13 -6.56
C ASP A 51 6.38 -23.38 -7.15
N ILE A 52 6.57 -22.07 -7.41
CA ILE A 52 5.56 -21.22 -8.02
C ILE A 52 5.87 -21.07 -9.51
N ASP A 53 4.93 -21.50 -10.35
CA ASP A 53 5.05 -21.32 -11.80
C ASP A 53 4.97 -19.82 -12.15
N PRO A 54 6.01 -19.22 -12.75
CA PRO A 54 6.00 -17.82 -13.17
C PRO A 54 4.85 -17.47 -14.13
N ALA A 55 4.34 -18.43 -14.89
CA ALA A 55 3.21 -18.25 -15.81
C ALA A 55 1.89 -17.90 -15.07
N LEU A 56 1.81 -18.14 -13.76
CA LEU A 56 0.66 -17.73 -12.94
C LEU A 56 0.67 -16.23 -12.63
N LEU A 57 1.81 -15.56 -12.75
CA LEU A 57 1.99 -14.16 -12.37
C LEU A 57 1.82 -13.24 -13.58
N GLY A 58 1.23 -12.07 -13.35
CA GLY A 58 1.07 -11.05 -14.38
C GLY A 58 2.42 -10.48 -14.84
N ARG A 59 2.46 -10.00 -16.09
CA ARG A 59 3.60 -9.21 -16.58
C ARG A 59 3.77 -7.97 -15.71
N MET A 60 5.03 -7.66 -15.35
CA MET A 60 5.38 -6.52 -14.51
C MET A 60 5.44 -5.22 -15.32
N TYR A 61 4.88 -4.16 -14.73
CA TYR A 61 4.86 -2.80 -15.28
C TYR A 61 5.26 -1.77 -14.21
N GLU A 62 5.65 -0.59 -14.64
CA GLU A 62 5.67 0.58 -13.78
C GLU A 62 4.24 1.09 -13.55
N SER A 63 4.05 1.82 -12.45
CA SER A 63 2.72 2.35 -12.10
C SER A 63 2.08 3.23 -13.17
N VAL A 64 2.89 3.95 -13.93
CA VAL A 64 2.46 4.88 -14.99
C VAL A 64 2.32 4.24 -16.38
N ASP A 65 2.80 3.01 -16.56
CA ASP A 65 2.75 2.34 -17.84
C ASP A 65 1.31 1.98 -18.22
N VAL A 66 0.95 2.19 -19.48
CA VAL A 66 -0.34 1.73 -20.00
C VAL A 66 -0.30 0.21 -20.15
N THR A 67 -1.18 -0.47 -19.44
CA THR A 67 -1.28 -1.94 -19.40
C THR A 67 -2.34 -2.50 -20.33
N GLY A 68 -3.22 -1.65 -20.84
CA GLY A 68 -4.32 -1.98 -21.75
C GLY A 68 -5.25 -0.80 -21.90
N THR A 69 -6.38 -1.04 -22.54
CA THR A 69 -7.46 -0.05 -22.72
C THR A 69 -8.80 -0.64 -22.30
N VAL A 70 -9.74 0.22 -21.94
CA VAL A 70 -11.11 -0.18 -21.61
C VAL A 70 -11.73 -0.88 -22.82
N THR A 71 -12.21 -2.10 -22.61
CA THR A 71 -12.88 -2.89 -23.64
C THR A 71 -14.32 -2.41 -23.88
N ALA A 72 -14.91 -2.77 -25.04
CA ALA A 72 -16.32 -2.47 -25.32
C ALA A 72 -17.26 -3.05 -24.26
N GLU A 73 -16.99 -4.26 -23.75
CA GLU A 73 -17.76 -4.90 -22.69
C GLU A 73 -17.66 -4.12 -21.37
N ALA A 74 -16.46 -3.75 -20.96
CA ALA A 74 -16.26 -2.94 -19.77
C ALA A 74 -16.89 -1.54 -19.90
N ALA A 75 -16.80 -0.92 -21.06
CA ALA A 75 -17.45 0.36 -21.36
C ALA A 75 -18.97 0.28 -21.17
N ALA A 76 -19.60 -0.77 -21.69
CA ALA A 76 -21.05 -1.00 -21.56
C ALA A 76 -21.50 -1.18 -20.09
N LEU A 77 -20.66 -1.85 -19.27
CA LEU A 77 -20.96 -2.10 -17.85
C LEU A 77 -20.71 -0.90 -16.94
N THR A 78 -19.69 -0.09 -17.24
CA THR A 78 -19.18 0.94 -16.33
C THR A 78 -19.55 2.37 -16.76
N GLY A 79 -19.90 2.58 -18.00
CA GLY A 79 -20.09 3.92 -18.61
C GLY A 79 -18.77 4.63 -18.95
N LEU A 80 -17.62 3.99 -18.78
CA LEU A 80 -16.32 4.50 -19.27
C LEU A 80 -16.26 4.47 -20.78
N ALA A 81 -15.52 5.40 -21.38
CA ALA A 81 -15.33 5.39 -22.83
C ALA A 81 -14.44 4.19 -23.25
N GLU A 82 -14.89 3.43 -24.27
CA GLU A 82 -14.08 2.39 -24.89
C GLU A 82 -12.75 2.97 -25.40
N GLY A 83 -11.67 2.19 -25.27
CA GLY A 83 -10.34 2.61 -25.70
C GLY A 83 -9.62 3.55 -24.71
N THR A 84 -10.25 3.96 -23.60
CA THR A 84 -9.57 4.75 -22.57
C THR A 84 -8.35 3.99 -22.05
N PRO A 85 -7.13 4.59 -22.07
CA PRO A 85 -5.93 3.95 -21.54
C PRO A 85 -6.06 3.64 -20.04
N VAL A 86 -5.64 2.44 -19.66
CA VAL A 86 -5.61 1.99 -18.26
C VAL A 86 -4.15 1.72 -17.87
N VAL A 87 -3.67 2.45 -16.88
CA VAL A 87 -2.28 2.34 -16.38
C VAL A 87 -2.13 1.23 -15.32
N GLY A 88 -0.91 0.90 -14.95
CA GLY A 88 -0.57 -0.06 -13.89
C GLY A 88 -1.25 0.28 -12.56
N GLY A 89 -1.35 1.56 -12.25
CA GLY A 89 -1.88 2.03 -10.98
C GLY A 89 -0.84 1.94 -9.88
N ALA A 90 -1.27 1.87 -8.62
CA ALA A 90 -0.35 1.77 -7.49
C ALA A 90 -1.02 1.08 -6.30
N GLY A 91 -0.24 0.47 -5.43
CA GLY A 91 -0.69 0.11 -4.09
C GLY A 91 -1.10 1.35 -3.31
N ASP A 92 -1.99 1.21 -2.31
CA ASP A 92 -2.63 2.32 -1.60
C ASP A 92 -1.62 3.31 -0.98
N ASN A 93 -0.57 2.81 -0.32
CA ASN A 93 0.47 3.66 0.25
C ASN A 93 1.32 4.36 -0.83
N ALA A 94 1.59 3.71 -1.95
CA ALA A 94 2.30 4.32 -3.07
C ALA A 94 1.45 5.40 -3.76
N ALA A 95 0.13 5.18 -3.89
CA ALA A 95 -0.82 6.18 -4.37
C ALA A 95 -0.93 7.36 -3.40
N ALA A 96 -0.98 7.09 -2.07
CA ALA A 96 -0.98 8.12 -1.03
C ALA A 96 0.30 8.98 -1.08
N ALA A 97 1.47 8.35 -1.34
CA ALA A 97 2.73 9.09 -1.51
C ALA A 97 2.65 10.09 -2.67
N VAL A 98 2.05 9.71 -3.80
CA VAL A 98 1.80 10.61 -4.93
C VAL A 98 0.84 11.72 -4.54
N GLY A 99 -0.30 11.37 -3.93
CA GLY A 99 -1.35 12.31 -3.54
C GLY A 99 -0.89 13.34 -2.50
N THR A 100 0.05 12.98 -1.63
CA THR A 100 0.64 13.88 -0.61
C THR A 100 1.91 14.61 -1.10
N GLY A 101 2.33 14.39 -2.35
CA GLY A 101 3.56 14.98 -2.89
C GLY A 101 4.85 14.38 -2.32
N THR A 102 4.79 13.18 -1.74
CA THR A 102 5.95 12.44 -1.22
C THR A 102 6.64 11.67 -2.37
N VAL A 103 7.09 12.41 -3.37
CA VAL A 103 7.60 11.88 -4.65
C VAL A 103 9.05 12.29 -4.95
N ARG A 104 9.78 12.81 -3.95
CA ARG A 104 11.18 13.25 -4.08
C ARG A 104 11.92 13.08 -2.76
N TYR A 105 13.22 12.97 -2.85
CA TYR A 105 14.11 12.86 -1.68
C TYR A 105 13.82 13.94 -0.61
N GLY A 106 13.89 13.56 0.65
CA GLY A 106 13.60 14.42 1.79
C GLY A 106 12.11 14.60 2.09
N LYS A 107 11.21 13.91 1.36
CA LYS A 107 9.78 13.89 1.63
C LYS A 107 9.36 12.58 2.28
N ALA A 108 8.50 12.69 3.26
CA ALA A 108 7.86 11.58 3.97
C ALA A 108 6.42 11.94 4.30
N PHE A 109 5.59 10.95 4.51
CA PHE A 109 4.26 11.09 5.09
C PHE A 109 4.06 10.11 6.25
N THR A 110 3.12 10.42 7.11
CA THR A 110 2.69 9.55 8.21
C THR A 110 1.19 9.37 8.15
N THR A 111 0.73 8.14 8.32
CA THR A 111 -0.67 7.83 8.56
C THR A 111 -0.86 7.39 10.01
N LEU A 112 -1.89 7.91 10.66
CA LEU A 112 -2.26 7.57 12.04
C LEU A 112 -3.71 7.09 12.03
N GLY A 113 -3.86 5.77 12.15
CA GLY A 113 -5.14 5.09 12.33
C GLY A 113 -5.05 4.16 13.53
N THR A 114 -5.70 3.01 13.48
CA THR A 114 -5.50 1.91 14.44
C THR A 114 -4.02 1.52 14.51
N SER A 115 -3.40 1.35 13.34
CA SER A 115 -1.95 1.24 13.14
C SER A 115 -1.35 2.58 12.72
N GLY A 116 -0.03 2.68 12.70
CA GLY A 116 0.70 3.84 12.20
C GLY A 116 1.71 3.44 11.13
N VAL A 117 1.84 4.26 10.09
CA VAL A 117 2.83 4.08 9.03
C VAL A 117 3.63 5.36 8.85
N VAL A 118 4.94 5.22 8.71
CA VAL A 118 5.82 6.27 8.23
C VAL A 118 6.45 5.80 6.93
N SER A 119 6.27 6.55 5.85
CA SER A 119 6.81 6.24 4.54
C SER A 119 7.60 7.41 3.99
N ALA A 120 8.81 7.14 3.53
CA ALA A 120 9.72 8.13 2.97
C ALA A 120 10.12 7.75 1.54
N HIS A 121 10.18 8.75 0.65
CA HIS A 121 10.69 8.57 -0.70
C HIS A 121 12.20 8.33 -0.70
N ALA A 122 12.66 7.41 -1.55
CA ALA A 122 14.06 7.10 -1.76
C ALA A 122 14.40 7.08 -3.26
N ASP A 123 15.47 7.81 -3.62
CA ASP A 123 15.96 7.88 -5.01
C ASP A 123 16.77 6.65 -5.43
N SER A 124 17.24 5.87 -4.48
CA SER A 124 17.94 4.62 -4.69
C SER A 124 17.42 3.53 -3.75
N VAL A 125 17.59 2.28 -4.16
CA VAL A 125 17.21 1.15 -3.32
C VAL A 125 18.09 1.11 -2.06
N SER A 126 17.45 0.93 -0.90
CA SER A 126 18.12 0.74 0.38
C SER A 126 17.37 -0.31 1.17
N ILE A 127 17.98 -1.48 1.33
CA ILE A 127 17.41 -2.60 2.08
C ILE A 127 18.09 -2.65 3.45
N ASP A 128 17.29 -2.60 4.51
CA ASP A 128 17.81 -2.80 5.86
C ASP A 128 18.02 -4.30 6.12
N PRO A 129 19.28 -4.78 6.26
CA PRO A 129 19.55 -6.20 6.49
C PRO A 129 19.01 -6.71 7.84
N ALA A 130 18.70 -5.82 8.77
CA ALA A 130 18.09 -6.16 10.06
C ALA A 130 16.55 -6.26 9.98
N GLY A 131 15.95 -5.94 8.82
CA GLY A 131 14.50 -6.07 8.60
C GLY A 131 13.63 -5.12 9.44
N ARG A 132 14.16 -3.98 9.90
CA ARG A 132 13.45 -3.02 10.76
C ARG A 132 12.50 -2.14 9.96
N VAL A 133 12.74 -1.99 8.67
CA VAL A 133 11.91 -1.24 7.72
C VAL A 133 11.74 -2.04 6.44
N HIS A 134 10.64 -1.77 5.75
CA HIS A 134 10.37 -2.35 4.44
C HIS A 134 10.90 -1.41 3.35
N THR A 135 11.35 -1.99 2.24
CA THR A 135 11.66 -1.25 1.02
C THR A 135 10.75 -1.74 -0.09
N PHE A 136 10.00 -0.82 -0.68
CA PHE A 136 9.07 -1.08 -1.79
C PHE A 136 9.48 -0.27 -3.02
N CYS A 137 9.07 -0.71 -4.19
CA CYS A 137 9.07 0.15 -5.37
C CYS A 137 8.06 1.28 -5.16
N SER A 138 8.42 2.50 -5.53
CA SER A 138 7.51 3.64 -5.54
C SER A 138 6.61 3.61 -6.79
N ALA A 139 5.48 4.32 -6.75
CA ALA A 139 4.70 4.64 -7.94
C ALA A 139 5.42 5.62 -8.91
N VAL A 140 6.47 6.28 -8.44
CA VAL A 140 7.36 7.08 -9.30
C VAL A 140 8.34 6.12 -9.99
N PRO A 141 8.41 6.08 -11.33
CA PRO A 141 9.25 5.15 -12.06
C PRO A 141 10.72 5.21 -11.63
N GLY A 142 11.33 4.03 -11.44
CA GLY A 142 12.73 3.92 -11.04
C GLY A 142 13.06 4.45 -9.64
N LYS A 143 12.04 4.66 -8.77
CA LYS A 143 12.20 5.12 -7.39
C LYS A 143 11.66 4.11 -6.39
N TRP A 144 12.01 4.30 -5.12
CA TRP A 144 11.63 3.42 -4.02
C TRP A 144 10.97 4.20 -2.87
N ALA A 145 10.37 3.46 -1.98
CA ALA A 145 9.86 3.97 -0.70
C ALA A 145 10.41 3.10 0.42
N VAL A 146 10.88 3.73 1.50
CA VAL A 146 11.23 3.05 2.75
C VAL A 146 10.10 3.29 3.73
N MET A 147 9.55 2.21 4.28
CA MET A 147 8.36 2.26 5.11
C MET A 147 8.56 1.49 6.41
N SER A 148 8.12 2.10 7.51
CA SER A 148 7.99 1.45 8.81
C SER A 148 6.54 1.50 9.26
N CYS A 149 6.08 0.45 9.93
CA CYS A 149 4.74 0.44 10.51
C CYS A 149 4.76 -0.01 11.97
N THR A 150 3.83 0.52 12.75
CA THR A 150 3.47 -0.01 14.06
C THR A 150 2.05 -0.55 14.00
N LEU A 151 1.83 -1.73 14.59
CA LEU A 151 0.51 -2.37 14.57
C LEU A 151 -0.51 -1.65 15.46
N ALA A 152 -0.02 -0.85 16.43
CA ALA A 152 -0.87 -0.10 17.33
C ALA A 152 -0.34 1.34 17.46
N ALA A 153 -1.06 2.29 16.90
CA ALA A 153 -0.85 3.74 17.05
C ALA A 153 -2.05 4.34 17.79
N GLY A 154 -3.12 4.71 17.10
CA GLY A 154 -4.36 5.11 17.74
C GLY A 154 -4.99 4.02 18.61
N GLN A 155 -4.74 2.75 18.28
CA GLN A 155 -5.13 1.63 19.15
C GLN A 155 -4.45 1.69 20.51
N SER A 156 -3.19 2.09 20.59
CA SER A 156 -2.48 2.24 21.88
C SER A 156 -3.12 3.32 22.75
N LEU A 157 -3.49 4.46 22.14
CA LEU A 157 -4.16 5.54 22.86
C LEU A 157 -5.58 5.13 23.30
N ARG A 158 -6.29 4.40 22.45
CA ARG A 158 -7.58 3.81 22.83
C ARG A 158 -7.45 2.83 23.99
N TRP A 159 -6.48 1.95 23.95
CA TRP A 159 -6.21 1.02 25.04
C TRP A 159 -5.92 1.75 26.35
N LEU A 160 -5.09 2.81 26.31
CA LEU A 160 -4.79 3.64 27.48
C LEU A 160 -6.08 4.25 28.06
N ARG A 161 -6.92 4.86 27.20
CA ARG A 161 -8.21 5.41 27.62
C ARG A 161 -9.09 4.36 28.30
N ASP A 162 -9.24 3.20 27.66
CA ASP A 162 -10.20 2.17 28.10
C ASP A 162 -9.71 1.39 29.33
N THR A 163 -8.38 1.37 29.58
CA THR A 163 -7.79 0.58 30.66
C THR A 163 -7.37 1.42 31.85
N CYS A 164 -6.86 2.63 31.63
CA CYS A 164 -6.20 3.44 32.67
C CYS A 164 -6.93 4.75 32.99
N CYS A 165 -7.82 5.23 32.13
CA CYS A 165 -8.39 6.58 32.22
C CYS A 165 -9.90 6.57 32.54
N ALA A 166 -10.36 5.67 33.41
CA ALA A 166 -11.78 5.55 33.77
C ALA A 166 -12.34 6.84 34.40
N GLY A 167 -11.51 7.60 35.13
CA GLY A 167 -11.89 8.89 35.75
C GLY A 167 -12.17 9.95 34.69
N GLU A 168 -11.27 10.09 33.71
CA GLU A 168 -11.40 11.04 32.60
C GLU A 168 -12.59 10.69 31.70
N VAL A 169 -12.82 9.41 31.44
CA VAL A 169 -13.98 8.95 30.68
C VAL A 169 -15.29 9.30 31.40
N ALA A 170 -15.37 9.08 32.72
CA ALA A 170 -16.57 9.40 33.48
C ALA A 170 -16.81 10.92 33.58
N GLU A 171 -15.74 11.71 33.72
CA GLU A 171 -15.82 13.17 33.83
C GLU A 171 -16.19 13.78 32.48
N ALA A 172 -15.60 13.30 31.37
CA ALA A 172 -15.93 13.71 30.01
C ALA A 172 -17.42 13.49 29.69
N ALA A 173 -17.96 12.34 30.12
CA ALA A 173 -19.39 12.04 29.96
C ALA A 173 -20.31 13.04 30.68
N LYS A 174 -19.92 13.55 31.87
CA LYS A 174 -20.65 14.58 32.59
C LYS A 174 -20.57 15.94 31.92
N GLN A 175 -19.43 16.27 31.36
CA GLN A 175 -19.16 17.55 30.70
C GLN A 175 -19.65 17.58 29.23
N GLY A 176 -19.95 16.42 28.62
CA GLY A 176 -20.35 16.31 27.23
C GLY A 176 -19.21 16.58 26.25
N VAL A 177 -17.95 16.28 26.65
CA VAL A 177 -16.74 16.43 25.83
C VAL A 177 -16.11 15.09 25.50
N ASP A 178 -15.14 15.07 24.56
CA ASP A 178 -14.39 13.87 24.21
C ASP A 178 -13.41 13.52 25.36
N PRO A 179 -13.33 12.28 25.86
CA PRO A 179 -12.37 11.86 26.85
C PRO A 179 -10.91 12.21 26.51
N TYR A 180 -10.56 12.21 25.22
CA TYR A 180 -9.21 12.55 24.78
C TYR A 180 -8.84 14.01 25.01
N GLU A 181 -9.80 14.92 25.10
CA GLU A 181 -9.54 16.33 25.47
C GLU A 181 -9.02 16.42 26.92
N LEU A 182 -9.65 15.69 27.84
CA LEU A 182 -9.20 15.67 29.26
C LEU A 182 -7.86 14.95 29.41
N MET A 183 -7.66 13.84 28.68
CA MET A 183 -6.40 13.10 28.67
C MET A 183 -5.25 13.95 28.14
N THR A 184 -5.47 14.71 27.05
CA THR A 184 -4.46 15.61 26.48
C THR A 184 -4.13 16.75 27.45
N ALA A 185 -5.13 17.36 28.06
CA ALA A 185 -4.92 18.44 29.06
C ALA A 185 -4.16 17.97 30.28
N LEU A 186 -4.25 16.68 30.64
CA LEU A 186 -3.42 16.12 31.73
C LEU A 186 -1.96 15.91 31.30
N ALA A 187 -1.73 15.51 30.05
CA ALA A 187 -0.40 15.28 29.50
C ALA A 187 0.41 16.59 29.29
N GLU A 188 -0.27 17.74 29.22
CA GLU A 188 0.36 19.06 29.09
C GLU A 188 0.88 19.63 30.43
N LYS A 189 0.57 19.00 31.58
CA LYS A 189 1.00 19.41 32.91
C LYS A 189 2.30 18.73 33.33
#